data_a1ef84e7036707465c0d62b39307ec57
#
_entry.id   a1ef84e7036707465c0d62b39307ec57
#
_cell.length_a   1.000
_cell.length_b   1.000
_cell.length_c   1.000
_cell.angle_alpha   90.00
_cell.angle_beta   90.00
_cell.angle_gamma   90.00
#
_symmetry.space_group_name_H-M   'P 1'
#
loop_
_entity.id
_entity.type
_entity.pdbx_description
1 polymer ?
#
loop_
_entity_poly.entity_id
_entity_poly.type
_entity_poly.pdbx_seq_one_letter_code
_entity_poly.pdbx_strand_id
1 'polypeptide(L)'
;MYINRTPTIPIEQANIGECVTNPSGTSPRQVSCSRNDAAYQATRRAASTEDCATIAGTEAAYINEDTYLCLAPTEFDQSREVNTIVAGDCLIFEDIPEEKKKTMATPWIKKPWEEQKEAVRSDCVSGSYPVLAVINGIRQSSMDGKACTDVGVEADSVYGLSLARFHTPDHKPSPAELMRSTPYDLAFCMGKQNS
;
A
#
# COMPACT_ATOMS: atom_id res chain seq x y z
N MET A 1 43.38 12.92 9.87
CA MET A 1 42.00 13.43 9.80
C MET A 1 41.07 12.23 9.79
N TYR A 2 40.50 11.82 10.93
CA TYR A 2 39.59 10.71 11.03
C TYR A 2 38.20 11.17 10.52
N ILE A 3 37.81 10.70 9.35
CA ILE A 3 36.45 10.91 8.86
C ILE A 3 35.57 9.95 9.66
N ASN A 4 34.88 10.45 10.67
CA ASN A 4 33.83 9.71 11.37
C ASN A 4 32.66 9.46 10.39
N ARG A 5 32.73 8.36 9.63
CA ARG A 5 31.61 7.92 8.82
C ARG A 5 30.58 7.33 9.78
N THR A 6 29.49 8.04 10.00
CA THR A 6 28.30 7.47 10.65
C THR A 6 27.95 6.16 9.94
N PRO A 7 27.83 5.05 10.65
CA PRO A 7 27.50 3.77 10.01
C PRO A 7 26.17 3.90 9.26
N THR A 8 26.16 3.43 8.02
CA THR A 8 24.95 3.39 7.20
C THR A 8 24.09 2.23 7.69
N ILE A 9 22.88 2.51 8.15
CA ILE A 9 21.91 1.50 8.58
C ILE A 9 21.11 1.09 7.34
N PRO A 10 21.21 -0.19 6.89
CA PRO A 10 20.43 -0.66 5.76
C PRO A 10 18.94 -0.69 6.10
N ILE A 11 18.07 -0.65 5.07
CA ILE A 11 16.62 -0.48 5.26
C ILE A 11 15.98 -1.58 6.11
N GLU A 12 16.44 -2.81 6.00
CA GLU A 12 15.96 -3.96 6.78
C GLU A 12 16.20 -3.79 8.29
N GLN A 13 17.15 -2.95 8.68
CA GLN A 13 17.49 -2.64 10.07
C GLN A 13 16.96 -1.27 10.53
N ALA A 14 16.22 -0.57 9.65
CA ALA A 14 15.73 0.78 9.97
C ALA A 14 14.85 0.76 11.23
N ASN A 15 15.06 1.78 12.09
CA ASN A 15 14.24 1.96 13.28
C ASN A 15 12.84 2.46 12.93
N ILE A 16 11.85 2.03 13.70
CA ILE A 16 10.49 2.53 13.56
C ILE A 16 10.45 4.02 13.91
N GLY A 17 9.75 4.81 13.10
CA GLY A 17 9.68 6.27 13.20
C GLY A 17 10.76 7.00 12.38
N GLU A 18 11.82 6.31 11.96
CA GLU A 18 12.85 6.90 11.10
C GLU A 18 12.47 6.81 9.61
N CYS A 19 13.07 7.66 8.82
CA CYS A 19 12.86 7.64 7.38
C CYS A 19 13.88 6.78 6.66
N VAL A 20 13.49 6.33 5.46
CA VAL A 20 14.32 5.54 4.57
C VAL A 20 14.33 6.16 3.17
N THR A 21 15.41 5.93 2.44
CA THR A 21 15.51 6.29 1.02
C THR A 21 14.57 5.42 0.20
N ASN A 22 14.40 5.75 -1.09
CA ASN A 22 13.55 4.95 -1.99
C ASN A 22 13.93 3.47 -1.93
N PRO A 23 12.98 2.57 -1.55
CA PRO A 23 13.23 1.14 -1.40
C PRO A 23 13.60 0.42 -2.70
N SER A 24 13.26 0.98 -3.87
CA SER A 24 13.65 0.45 -5.18
C SER A 24 15.06 0.86 -5.61
N GLY A 25 15.76 1.66 -4.81
CA GLY A 25 17.12 2.10 -5.08
C GLY A 25 18.15 0.97 -4.90
N THR A 26 19.37 1.20 -5.39
CA THR A 26 20.46 0.20 -5.33
C THR A 26 20.99 -0.06 -3.92
N SER A 27 20.79 0.85 -2.99
CA SER A 27 21.21 0.74 -1.59
C SER A 27 20.25 1.47 -0.66
N PRO A 28 19.04 0.92 -0.49
CA PRO A 28 18.06 1.55 0.38
C PRO A 28 18.55 1.50 1.85
N ARG A 29 18.39 2.63 2.55
CA ARG A 29 18.92 2.79 3.90
C ARG A 29 18.11 3.76 4.73
N GLN A 30 18.28 3.65 6.05
CA GLN A 30 17.76 4.64 6.99
C GLN A 30 18.44 6.00 6.80
N VAL A 31 17.64 7.05 6.87
CA VAL A 31 18.06 8.45 6.82
C VAL A 31 17.22 9.27 7.79
N SER A 32 17.69 10.47 8.14
CA SER A 32 16.84 11.43 8.84
C SER A 32 15.66 11.87 7.94
N CYS A 33 14.47 12.02 8.51
CA CYS A 33 13.29 12.49 7.77
C CYS A 33 13.42 13.92 7.21
N SER A 34 14.39 14.70 7.71
CA SER A 34 14.69 16.03 7.17
C SER A 34 15.55 16.04 5.89
N ARG A 35 15.97 14.87 5.41
CA ARG A 35 16.78 14.76 4.20
C ARG A 35 15.91 14.77 2.95
N ASN A 36 16.44 15.38 1.88
CA ASN A 36 15.73 15.44 0.58
C ASN A 36 15.61 14.08 -0.12
N ASP A 37 16.41 13.07 0.28
CA ASP A 37 16.33 11.70 -0.23
C ASP A 37 15.49 10.77 0.67
N ALA A 38 14.86 11.28 1.72
CA ALA A 38 13.86 10.58 2.50
C ALA A 38 12.59 10.39 1.66
N ALA A 39 12.20 9.14 1.41
CA ALA A 39 11.04 8.81 0.58
C ALA A 39 9.89 8.22 1.39
N TYR A 40 10.21 7.40 2.39
CA TYR A 40 9.24 6.75 3.25
C TYR A 40 9.66 6.83 4.71
N GLN A 41 8.67 6.73 5.60
CA GLN A 41 8.88 6.53 7.03
C GLN A 41 8.56 5.07 7.39
N ALA A 42 9.43 4.45 8.18
CA ALA A 42 9.19 3.12 8.73
C ALA A 42 8.16 3.21 9.86
N THR A 43 6.97 2.65 9.66
CA THR A 43 5.85 2.77 10.61
C THR A 43 5.77 1.59 11.57
N ARG A 44 6.04 0.38 11.09
CA ARG A 44 5.95 -0.85 11.87
C ARG A 44 6.73 -2.00 11.23
N ARG A 45 7.05 -3.03 12.04
CA ARG A 45 7.40 -4.38 11.56
C ARG A 45 6.20 -5.29 11.71
N ALA A 46 5.92 -6.07 10.69
CA ALA A 46 4.75 -6.95 10.60
C ALA A 46 5.16 -8.36 10.17
N ALA A 47 4.24 -9.31 10.25
CA ALA A 47 4.42 -10.67 9.78
C ALA A 47 3.94 -10.88 8.34
N SER A 48 3.16 -9.92 7.80
CA SER A 48 2.61 -10.00 6.44
C SER A 48 2.38 -8.60 5.84
N THR A 49 2.11 -8.54 4.55
CA THR A 49 1.70 -7.30 3.87
C THR A 49 0.29 -6.88 4.28
N GLU A 50 -0.59 -7.84 4.55
CA GLU A 50 -1.95 -7.60 5.03
C GLU A 50 -1.93 -6.88 6.39
N ASP A 51 -1.01 -7.28 7.29
CA ASP A 51 -0.83 -6.57 8.56
C ASP A 51 -0.33 -5.13 8.35
N CYS A 52 0.56 -4.91 7.38
CA CYS A 52 1.00 -3.58 7.00
C CYS A 52 -0.16 -2.74 6.44
N ALA A 53 -1.04 -3.35 5.65
CA ALA A 53 -2.14 -2.65 4.99
C ALA A 53 -3.20 -2.11 5.97
N THR A 54 -3.22 -2.55 7.23
CA THR A 54 -4.10 -2.03 8.28
C THR A 54 -3.53 -0.84 9.04
N ILE A 55 -2.33 -0.36 8.67
CA ILE A 55 -1.64 0.73 9.35
C ILE A 55 -1.84 2.03 8.57
N ALA A 56 -2.30 3.08 9.24
CA ALA A 56 -2.57 4.38 8.65
C ALA A 56 -1.42 4.87 7.75
N GLY A 57 -1.76 5.28 6.53
CA GLY A 57 -0.85 5.84 5.55
C GLY A 57 0.14 4.86 4.94
N THR A 58 0.10 3.56 5.26
CA THR A 58 1.03 2.59 4.68
C THR A 58 0.69 2.35 3.20
N GLU A 59 1.63 2.65 2.32
CA GLU A 59 1.53 2.43 0.88
C GLU A 59 2.45 1.31 0.38
N ALA A 60 3.43 0.91 1.19
CA ALA A 60 4.43 -0.07 0.78
C ALA A 60 4.89 -0.97 1.93
N ALA A 61 5.44 -2.12 1.57
CA ALA A 61 6.17 -2.98 2.47
C ALA A 61 7.55 -3.33 1.88
N TYR A 62 8.60 -3.25 2.69
CA TYR A 62 9.90 -3.79 2.35
C TYR A 62 10.05 -5.18 2.98
N ILE A 63 10.32 -6.17 2.14
CA ILE A 63 10.29 -7.59 2.50
C ILE A 63 11.71 -8.12 2.60
N ASN A 64 12.06 -8.62 3.78
CA ASN A 64 13.31 -9.30 4.04
C ASN A 64 13.02 -10.64 4.73
N GLU A 65 13.16 -11.74 3.98
CA GLU A 65 12.77 -13.08 4.44
C GLU A 65 11.31 -13.10 4.96
N ASP A 66 11.12 -13.39 6.25
CA ASP A 66 9.82 -13.45 6.91
C ASP A 66 9.44 -12.16 7.67
N THR A 67 10.19 -11.07 7.45
CA THR A 67 9.97 -9.79 8.11
C THR A 67 9.55 -8.73 7.11
N TYR A 68 8.47 -8.03 7.43
CA TYR A 68 7.89 -6.96 6.61
C TYR A 68 8.06 -5.62 7.34
N LEU A 69 8.75 -4.68 6.72
CA LEU A 69 8.83 -3.30 7.20
C LEU A 69 7.75 -2.48 6.50
N CYS A 70 6.75 -2.04 7.24
CA CYS A 70 5.66 -1.23 6.73
C CYS A 70 6.14 0.21 6.51
N LEU A 71 5.84 0.78 5.36
CA LEU A 71 6.36 2.05 4.89
C LEU A 71 5.21 3.00 4.52
N ALA A 72 5.18 4.18 5.13
CA ALA A 72 4.33 5.28 4.75
C ALA A 72 5.14 6.34 3.99
N PRO A 73 4.61 6.99 2.95
CA PRO A 73 5.26 8.17 2.37
C PRO A 73 5.56 9.22 3.44
N THR A 74 6.66 9.96 3.30
CA THR A 74 7.01 11.03 4.25
C THR A 74 5.97 12.15 4.31
N GLU A 75 5.20 12.27 3.23
CA GLU A 75 4.08 13.22 3.11
C GLU A 75 2.83 12.42 2.72
N PHE A 76 1.90 12.24 3.65
CA PHE A 76 0.59 11.65 3.34
C PHE A 76 -0.53 12.43 4.05
N ASP A 77 -1.67 12.54 3.40
CA ASP A 77 -2.86 13.18 3.95
C ASP A 77 -3.69 12.15 4.73
N GLN A 78 -3.63 12.24 6.05
CA GLN A 78 -4.33 11.33 6.94
C GLN A 78 -5.86 11.38 6.77
N SER A 79 -6.42 12.50 6.28
CA SER A 79 -7.86 12.62 6.05
C SER A 79 -8.35 11.83 4.85
N ARG A 80 -7.45 11.48 3.92
CA ARG A 80 -7.74 10.78 2.66
C ARG A 80 -7.32 9.30 2.67
N GLU A 81 -6.74 8.88 3.77
CA GLU A 81 -6.12 7.58 3.95
C GLU A 81 -7.20 6.47 4.01
N VAL A 82 -6.93 5.33 3.33
CA VAL A 82 -7.89 4.23 3.18
C VAL A 82 -7.60 3.01 4.05
N ASN A 83 -6.41 2.90 4.61
CA ASN A 83 -5.95 1.73 5.37
C ASN A 83 -6.75 1.49 6.66
N THR A 84 -7.30 2.55 7.25
CA THR A 84 -8.09 2.49 8.49
C THR A 84 -9.59 2.68 8.26
N ILE A 85 -10.05 2.56 7.02
CA ILE A 85 -11.48 2.58 6.69
C ILE A 85 -12.17 1.38 7.32
N VAL A 86 -13.36 1.61 7.86
CA VAL A 86 -14.23 0.59 8.43
C VAL A 86 -15.62 0.63 7.78
N ALA A 87 -16.44 -0.38 8.06
CA ALA A 87 -17.83 -0.38 7.61
C ALA A 87 -18.58 0.86 8.14
N GLY A 88 -19.27 1.56 7.25
CA GLY A 88 -19.95 2.82 7.51
C GLY A 88 -19.19 4.06 7.02
N ASP A 89 -17.89 3.97 6.76
CA ASP A 89 -17.13 5.01 6.05
C ASP A 89 -17.49 5.03 4.55
N CYS A 90 -17.01 6.05 3.85
CA CYS A 90 -17.19 6.15 2.39
C CYS A 90 -15.87 6.30 1.65
N LEU A 91 -15.85 5.81 0.41
CA LEU A 91 -14.77 5.97 -0.55
C LEU A 91 -15.21 6.80 -1.74
N ILE A 92 -14.31 7.60 -2.29
CA ILE A 92 -14.45 8.20 -3.61
C ILE A 92 -13.26 7.80 -4.48
N PHE A 93 -13.46 7.74 -5.78
CA PHE A 93 -12.40 7.39 -6.75
C PHE A 93 -11.97 8.63 -7.50
N GLU A 94 -10.71 9.00 -7.35
CA GLU A 94 -10.10 10.16 -7.98
C GLU A 94 -9.05 9.75 -9.00
N ASP A 95 -8.75 10.63 -9.95
CA ASP A 95 -7.68 10.40 -10.92
C ASP A 95 -6.32 10.47 -10.21
N ILE A 96 -5.45 9.51 -10.49
CA ILE A 96 -4.11 9.45 -9.91
C ILE A 96 -3.28 10.62 -10.47
N PRO A 97 -2.66 11.46 -9.61
CA PRO A 97 -1.77 12.52 -10.06
C PRO A 97 -0.62 12.02 -10.92
N GLU A 98 -0.23 12.78 -11.95
CA GLU A 98 0.81 12.38 -12.93
C GLU A 98 2.18 12.11 -12.27
N GLU A 99 2.53 12.84 -11.21
CA GLU A 99 3.73 12.59 -10.42
C GLU A 99 3.69 11.22 -9.71
N LYS A 100 2.53 10.83 -9.17
CA LYS A 100 2.34 9.53 -8.51
C LYS A 100 2.36 8.39 -9.52
N LYS A 101 1.80 8.58 -10.71
CA LYS A 101 1.87 7.61 -11.82
C LYS A 101 3.31 7.26 -12.19
N LYS A 102 4.23 8.24 -12.17
CA LYS A 102 5.66 8.04 -12.49
C LYS A 102 6.37 7.18 -11.44
N THR A 103 5.99 7.29 -10.18
CA THR A 103 6.57 6.49 -9.08
C THR A 103 5.97 5.10 -8.96
N MET A 104 4.72 4.92 -9.37
CA MET A 104 4.01 3.64 -9.39
C MET A 104 4.34 2.76 -10.61
N ALA A 105 5.12 3.27 -11.57
CA ALA A 105 5.53 2.54 -12.77
C ALA A 105 6.45 1.37 -12.42
N THR A 106 5.84 0.28 -11.94
CA THR A 106 6.51 -1.02 -11.96
C THR A 106 6.47 -1.57 -13.39
N PRO A 107 7.60 -2.04 -13.96
CA PRO A 107 7.69 -2.49 -15.35
C PRO A 107 6.75 -3.64 -15.75
N TRP A 108 6.05 -4.22 -14.77
CA TRP A 108 5.30 -5.47 -14.90
C TRP A 108 3.79 -5.32 -15.01
N ILE A 109 3.22 -4.14 -14.73
CA ILE A 109 1.78 -3.90 -14.85
C ILE A 109 1.51 -3.16 -16.16
N LYS A 110 1.34 -3.94 -17.23
CA LYS A 110 0.80 -3.46 -18.51
C LYS A 110 -0.73 -3.33 -18.42
N LYS A 111 -1.23 -2.36 -17.66
CA LYS A 111 -2.59 -1.87 -17.85
C LYS A 111 -2.53 -0.42 -18.30
N PRO A 112 -3.39 0.03 -19.22
CA PRO A 112 -3.43 1.42 -19.61
C PRO A 112 -3.73 2.25 -18.35
N TRP A 113 -2.76 3.05 -17.94
CA TRP A 113 -2.79 3.91 -16.75
C TRP A 113 -3.91 4.97 -16.81
N GLU A 114 -4.48 5.16 -18.00
CA GLU A 114 -5.50 6.17 -18.29
C GLU A 114 -6.83 5.91 -17.58
N GLU A 115 -7.06 4.68 -17.09
CA GLU A 115 -8.31 4.30 -16.41
C GLU A 115 -8.13 3.99 -14.91
N GLN A 116 -6.91 4.11 -14.36
CA GLN A 116 -6.68 3.81 -12.95
C GLN A 116 -7.06 5.01 -12.08
N LYS A 117 -7.97 4.75 -11.16
CA LYS A 117 -8.37 5.69 -10.12
C LYS A 117 -7.83 5.24 -8.77
N GLU A 118 -7.49 6.20 -7.94
CA GLU A 118 -7.13 5.98 -6.56
C GLU A 118 -8.37 6.07 -5.68
N ALA A 119 -8.59 5.09 -4.81
CA ALA A 119 -9.59 5.20 -3.78
C ALA A 119 -9.07 6.10 -2.65
N VAL A 120 -9.86 7.04 -2.20
CA VAL A 120 -9.56 7.89 -1.05
C VAL A 120 -10.75 7.91 -0.11
N ARG A 121 -10.47 8.07 1.20
CA ARG A 121 -11.52 8.28 2.20
C ARG A 121 -12.27 9.57 1.88
N SER A 122 -13.56 9.56 2.07
CA SER A 122 -14.43 10.69 1.81
C SER A 122 -15.53 10.75 2.87
N ASP A 123 -16.04 11.94 3.13
CA ASP A 123 -17.37 12.07 3.71
C ASP A 123 -18.39 11.41 2.78
N CYS A 124 -19.48 10.86 3.33
CA CYS A 124 -20.50 10.15 2.54
C CYS A 124 -21.35 11.14 1.72
N VAL A 125 -20.71 11.81 0.77
CA VAL A 125 -21.31 12.81 -0.14
C VAL A 125 -21.76 12.18 -1.45
N SER A 126 -22.45 12.95 -2.28
CA SER A 126 -22.81 12.54 -3.66
C SER A 126 -21.55 12.10 -4.44
N GLY A 127 -21.64 10.99 -5.11
CA GLY A 127 -20.53 10.39 -5.87
C GLY A 127 -19.65 9.42 -5.06
N SER A 128 -19.75 9.39 -3.74
CA SER A 128 -19.03 8.44 -2.89
C SER A 128 -19.74 7.08 -2.81
N TYR A 129 -19.00 6.06 -2.39
CA TYR A 129 -19.49 4.70 -2.20
C TYR A 129 -19.42 4.33 -0.71
N PRO A 130 -20.52 3.94 -0.06
CA PRO A 130 -20.49 3.47 1.30
C PRO A 130 -19.75 2.13 1.39
N VAL A 131 -18.86 1.99 2.36
CA VAL A 131 -18.15 0.75 2.66
C VAL A 131 -19.03 -0.09 3.59
N LEU A 132 -19.40 -1.27 3.13
CA LEU A 132 -20.28 -2.20 3.86
C LEU A 132 -19.47 -3.20 4.70
N ALA A 133 -18.29 -3.60 4.20
CA ALA A 133 -17.33 -4.44 4.92
C ALA A 133 -15.92 -4.21 4.41
N VAL A 134 -14.93 -4.48 5.26
CA VAL A 134 -13.50 -4.52 4.91
C VAL A 134 -12.99 -5.94 5.17
N ILE A 135 -12.27 -6.50 4.22
CA ILE A 135 -11.74 -7.87 4.28
C ILE A 135 -10.23 -7.82 4.09
N ASN A 136 -9.49 -8.48 4.95
CA ASN A 136 -8.03 -8.57 4.89
C ASN A 136 -7.60 -9.80 4.07
N GLY A 137 -6.61 -9.64 3.21
CA GLY A 137 -5.96 -10.76 2.53
C GLY A 137 -6.82 -11.50 1.51
N ILE A 138 -7.36 -10.80 0.52
CA ILE A 138 -8.16 -11.42 -0.56
C ILE A 138 -7.32 -11.78 -1.77
N ARG A 139 -7.57 -12.95 -2.35
CA ARG A 139 -7.03 -13.34 -3.67
C ARG A 139 -7.81 -12.67 -4.79
N GLN A 140 -7.14 -12.33 -5.89
CA GLN A 140 -7.77 -11.74 -7.07
C GLN A 140 -8.92 -12.60 -7.63
N SER A 141 -8.82 -13.93 -7.54
CA SER A 141 -9.88 -14.85 -7.94
C SER A 141 -11.17 -14.77 -7.12
N SER A 142 -11.15 -14.05 -5.99
CA SER A 142 -12.29 -13.87 -5.08
C SER A 142 -12.90 -12.47 -5.16
N MET A 143 -12.46 -11.63 -6.11
CA MET A 143 -12.96 -10.25 -6.31
C MET A 143 -14.28 -10.19 -7.11
N ASP A 144 -14.94 -11.31 -7.34
CA ASP A 144 -16.21 -11.44 -8.04
C ASP A 144 -17.46 -11.12 -7.17
N GLY A 145 -17.25 -10.53 -6.00
CA GLY A 145 -18.31 -10.25 -5.02
C GLY A 145 -18.58 -11.39 -4.04
N LYS A 146 -18.11 -12.62 -4.34
CA LYS A 146 -18.28 -13.77 -3.45
C LYS A 146 -17.67 -13.56 -2.07
N ALA A 147 -16.50 -12.91 -2.01
CA ALA A 147 -15.86 -12.60 -0.74
C ALA A 147 -16.72 -11.72 0.18
N CYS A 148 -17.48 -10.79 -0.38
CA CYS A 148 -18.41 -9.96 0.39
C CYS A 148 -19.60 -10.77 0.88
N THR A 149 -20.14 -11.66 0.04
CA THR A 149 -21.22 -12.56 0.43
C THR A 149 -20.77 -13.54 1.53
N ASP A 150 -19.53 -14.02 1.50
CA ASP A 150 -18.97 -14.93 2.50
C ASP A 150 -18.87 -14.27 3.89
N VAL A 151 -18.75 -12.94 3.96
CA VAL A 151 -18.82 -12.16 5.22
C VAL A 151 -20.23 -11.60 5.51
N GLY A 152 -21.25 -12.06 4.79
CA GLY A 152 -22.65 -11.74 5.04
C GLY A 152 -23.11 -10.39 4.49
N VAL A 153 -22.42 -9.85 3.48
CA VAL A 153 -22.72 -8.54 2.89
C VAL A 153 -23.04 -8.69 1.40
N GLU A 154 -24.16 -8.13 0.97
CA GLU A 154 -24.49 -7.95 -0.44
C GLU A 154 -23.90 -6.61 -0.92
N ALA A 155 -22.82 -6.67 -1.67
CA ALA A 155 -22.14 -5.51 -2.21
C ALA A 155 -22.46 -5.31 -3.70
N ASP A 156 -22.57 -4.05 -4.12
CA ASP A 156 -22.73 -3.71 -5.56
C ASP A 156 -21.38 -3.74 -6.30
N SER A 157 -20.27 -3.55 -5.58
CA SER A 157 -18.93 -3.60 -6.13
C SER A 157 -17.88 -3.92 -5.09
N VAL A 158 -16.70 -4.34 -5.54
CA VAL A 158 -15.54 -4.66 -4.69
C VAL A 158 -14.32 -3.92 -5.21
N TYR A 159 -13.61 -3.23 -4.33
CA TYR A 159 -12.33 -2.61 -4.62
C TYR A 159 -11.22 -3.28 -3.82
N GLY A 160 -10.12 -3.61 -4.48
CA GLY A 160 -8.94 -4.22 -3.83
C GLY A 160 -7.78 -3.25 -3.76
N LEU A 161 -7.20 -3.13 -2.58
CA LEU A 161 -5.97 -2.38 -2.31
C LEU A 161 -4.80 -3.34 -2.17
N SER A 162 -3.71 -3.07 -2.90
CA SER A 162 -2.44 -3.78 -2.75
C SER A 162 -1.34 -2.79 -2.43
N LEU A 163 -0.54 -3.09 -1.41
CA LEU A 163 0.67 -2.34 -1.10
C LEU A 163 1.75 -2.59 -2.14
N ALA A 164 2.58 -1.58 -2.40
CA ALA A 164 3.82 -1.78 -3.14
C ALA A 164 4.76 -2.71 -2.36
N ARG A 165 5.36 -3.69 -3.03
CA ARG A 165 6.25 -4.69 -2.41
C ARG A 165 7.67 -4.48 -2.91
N PHE A 166 8.56 -4.18 -1.99
CA PHE A 166 9.99 -4.06 -2.26
C PHE A 166 10.72 -5.23 -1.58
N HIS A 167 11.68 -5.81 -2.27
CA HIS A 167 12.47 -6.93 -1.77
C HIS A 167 13.93 -6.54 -1.62
N THR A 168 14.67 -7.29 -0.80
CA THR A 168 16.13 -7.17 -0.75
C THR A 168 16.71 -7.34 -2.17
N PRO A 169 17.80 -6.64 -2.53
CA PRO A 169 18.41 -6.72 -3.87
C PRO A 169 18.76 -8.13 -4.32
N ASP A 170 19.04 -9.01 -3.38
CA ASP A 170 19.40 -10.42 -3.65
C ASP A 170 18.18 -11.34 -3.85
N HIS A 171 16.99 -10.89 -3.44
CA HIS A 171 15.74 -11.62 -3.64
C HIS A 171 15.10 -11.22 -4.97
N LYS A 172 15.30 -12.04 -5.99
CA LYS A 172 14.54 -11.94 -7.23
C LYS A 172 13.34 -12.87 -7.11
N PRO A 173 12.11 -12.33 -7.02
CA PRO A 173 10.92 -13.18 -7.00
C PRO A 173 10.92 -14.07 -8.25
N SER A 174 10.68 -15.34 -8.06
CA SER A 174 10.58 -16.28 -9.17
C SER A 174 9.38 -15.94 -10.06
N PRO A 175 9.38 -16.30 -11.36
CA PRO A 175 8.20 -16.11 -12.20
C PRO A 175 6.93 -16.75 -11.62
N ALA A 176 7.06 -17.82 -10.85
CA ALA A 176 5.94 -18.48 -10.18
C ALA A 176 5.40 -17.65 -9.00
N GLU A 177 6.23 -16.92 -8.28
CA GLU A 177 5.80 -15.97 -7.24
C GLU A 177 5.13 -14.75 -7.85
N LEU A 178 5.64 -14.25 -8.98
CA LEU A 178 5.02 -13.16 -9.74
C LEU A 178 3.69 -13.56 -10.40
N MET A 179 3.53 -14.83 -10.77
CA MET A 179 2.31 -15.36 -11.40
C MET A 179 1.28 -15.88 -10.39
N ARG A 180 1.67 -16.20 -9.17
CA ARG A 180 0.69 -16.45 -8.11
C ARG A 180 -0.01 -15.14 -7.89
N SER A 181 -1.29 -15.09 -8.31
CA SER A 181 -2.17 -13.94 -8.19
C SER A 181 -1.83 -13.17 -6.92
N THR A 182 -1.23 -11.99 -7.09
CA THR A 182 -0.88 -11.11 -5.97
C THR A 182 -2.15 -10.90 -5.16
N PRO A 183 -2.23 -11.34 -3.91
CA PRO A 183 -3.41 -11.11 -3.11
C PRO A 183 -3.59 -9.60 -2.93
N TYR A 184 -4.82 -9.13 -2.91
CA TYR A 184 -5.10 -7.81 -2.38
C TYR A 184 -4.90 -7.85 -0.86
N ASP A 185 -4.20 -6.86 -0.34
CA ASP A 185 -3.92 -6.77 1.10
C ASP A 185 -5.19 -6.37 1.87
N LEU A 186 -6.02 -5.50 1.27
CA LEU A 186 -7.37 -5.17 1.73
C LEU A 186 -8.36 -5.24 0.57
N ALA A 187 -9.62 -5.54 0.87
CA ALA A 187 -10.73 -5.35 -0.06
C ALA A 187 -11.92 -4.68 0.64
N PHE A 188 -12.54 -3.78 -0.09
CA PHE A 188 -13.68 -3.00 0.37
C PHE A 188 -14.93 -3.46 -0.38
N CYS A 189 -15.90 -4.00 0.36
CA CYS A 189 -17.22 -4.29 -0.14
C CYS A 189 -18.04 -3.02 -0.15
N MET A 190 -18.47 -2.56 -1.31
CA MET A 190 -19.12 -1.24 -1.45
C MET A 190 -20.57 -1.38 -1.87
N GLY A 191 -21.42 -0.55 -1.29
CA GLY A 191 -22.80 -0.37 -1.71
C GLY A 191 -22.94 0.54 -2.92
N LYS A 192 -24.18 0.85 -3.28
CA LYS A 192 -24.47 1.78 -4.37
C LYS A 192 -23.88 3.16 -4.12
N GLN A 193 -23.44 3.79 -5.20
CA GLN A 193 -22.96 5.16 -5.18
C GLN A 193 -24.05 6.10 -4.64
N ASN A 194 -23.66 6.97 -3.72
CA ASN A 194 -24.53 8.01 -3.20
C ASN A 194 -24.90 9.00 -4.31
N SER A 195 -26.17 9.32 -4.40
CA SER A 195 -26.73 10.25 -5.40
C SER A 195 -26.66 11.70 -4.95
#